data_5aa033670bd611e06fa7e3bc4142eae7
#
_entry.id   5aa033670bd611e06fa7e3bc4142eae7
#
_cell.length_a   1.000
_cell.length_b   1.000
_cell.length_c   1.000
_cell.angle_alpha   90.00
_cell.angle_beta   90.00
_cell.angle_gamma   90.00
#
_symmetry.space_group_name_H-M   'P 1'
#
loop_
_entity.id
_entity.type
_entity.pdbx_description
1 polymer ?
#
loop_
_entity_poly.entity_id
_entity_poly.type
_entity_poly.pdbx_seq_one_letter_code
_entity_poly.pdbx_strand_id
1 'polypeptide(L)' 'MATPRPGLLSEVFAVDVTVARGKCAHCGNVSVIAQAHLWPDDHGMVLRCRVCSDVIAMATERDGKLCLDLRGLDWLELEV' A
#
# COMPACT_ATOMS: atom_id res chain seq x y z
N MET A 1 4.85 7.69 -30.83
CA MET A 1 5.03 7.79 -29.53
C MET A 1 4.35 6.78 -28.81
N ALA A 2 4.97 6.49 -27.94
CA ALA A 2 4.42 5.47 -27.20
C ALA A 2 3.53 6.08 -26.19
N THR A 3 2.33 6.12 -26.55
CA THR A 3 1.38 6.22 -25.50
C THR A 3 1.61 5.05 -24.62
N PRO A 4 1.75 5.23 -23.34
CA PRO A 4 1.74 4.12 -22.40
C PRO A 4 0.49 3.32 -22.70
N ARG A 5 0.61 2.03 -22.67
CA ARG A 5 -0.55 1.17 -22.89
C ARG A 5 -1.66 1.65 -21.96
N PRO A 6 -2.87 1.93 -22.50
CA PRO A 6 -3.96 2.31 -21.60
C PRO A 6 -4.17 1.28 -20.51
N GLY A 7 -3.90 0.01 -20.80
CA GLY A 7 -4.04 -1.06 -19.85
C GLY A 7 -3.04 -1.02 -18.71
N LEU A 8 -1.93 -0.29 -18.83
CA LEU A 8 -0.93 -0.27 -17.77
C LEU A 8 -1.46 0.31 -16.47
N LEU A 9 -2.14 1.45 -16.55
CA LEU A 9 -2.75 2.03 -15.36
C LEU A 9 -3.86 1.14 -14.82
N SER A 10 -4.65 0.56 -15.71
CA SER A 10 -5.68 -0.38 -15.28
C SER A 10 -5.08 -1.59 -14.59
N GLU A 11 -3.96 -2.09 -15.09
CA GLU A 11 -3.27 -3.21 -14.46
C GLU A 11 -2.81 -2.86 -13.05
N VAL A 12 -2.26 -1.66 -12.86
CA VAL A 12 -1.80 -1.22 -11.54
C VAL A 12 -2.97 -1.16 -10.56
N PHE A 13 -4.09 -0.59 -10.97
CA PHE A 13 -5.23 -0.44 -10.08
C PHE A 13 -6.05 -1.74 -9.93
N ALA A 14 -5.87 -2.69 -10.82
CA ALA A 14 -6.54 -3.99 -10.72
C ALA A 14 -5.72 -5.00 -9.93
N VAL A 15 -4.47 -4.71 -9.62
CA VAL A 15 -3.61 -5.62 -8.88
C VAL A 15 -4.11 -5.74 -7.45
N ASP A 16 -4.08 -6.95 -6.92
CA ASP A 16 -4.38 -7.20 -5.52
C ASP A 16 -3.22 -6.71 -4.68
N VAL A 17 -3.39 -5.56 -4.02
CA VAL A 17 -2.30 -4.98 -3.24
C VAL A 17 -1.90 -5.84 -2.04
N THR A 18 -2.73 -6.81 -1.65
CA THR A 18 -2.36 -7.67 -0.53
C THR A 18 -1.19 -8.58 -0.86
N VAL A 19 -0.93 -8.86 -2.14
CA VAL A 19 0.24 -9.65 -2.53
C VAL A 19 1.43 -8.78 -2.90
N ALA A 20 1.28 -7.47 -2.87
CA ALA A 20 2.38 -6.55 -3.12
C ALA A 20 3.39 -6.63 -1.98
N ARG A 21 4.64 -6.29 -2.29
CA ARG A 21 5.69 -6.21 -1.28
C ARG A 21 6.01 -4.77 -0.98
N GLY A 22 6.27 -4.48 0.29
CA GLY A 22 6.67 -3.16 0.69
C GLY A 22 7.88 -3.21 1.59
N LYS A 23 8.70 -2.16 1.57
CA LYS A 23 9.83 -2.02 2.47
C LYS A 23 9.50 -0.97 3.50
N CYS A 24 9.52 -1.35 4.78
CA CYS A 24 9.28 -0.43 5.86
C CYS A 24 10.40 0.62 5.89
N ALA A 25 10.02 1.89 5.87
CA ALA A 25 11.00 2.98 5.89
C ALA A 25 11.71 3.09 7.23
N HIS A 26 11.12 2.55 8.29
CA HIS A 26 11.68 2.64 9.64
C HIS A 26 12.69 1.53 9.93
N CYS A 27 12.30 0.27 9.73
CA CYS A 27 13.18 -0.85 10.10
C CYS A 27 13.79 -1.58 8.90
N GLY A 28 13.37 -1.26 7.68
CA GLY A 28 13.92 -1.89 6.48
C GLY A 28 13.34 -3.27 6.16
N ASN A 29 12.39 -3.75 6.95
CA ASN A 29 11.78 -5.04 6.67
C ASN A 29 11.03 -5.04 5.35
N VAL A 30 11.27 -6.07 4.54
CA VAL A 30 10.55 -6.27 3.28
C VAL A 30 9.62 -7.45 3.46
N SER A 31 8.33 -7.23 3.21
CA SER A 31 7.36 -8.29 3.36
C SER A 31 6.12 -7.99 2.50
N VAL A 32 5.31 -9.02 2.34
CA VAL A 32 4.04 -8.89 1.64
C VAL A 32 3.09 -8.04 2.49
N ILE A 33 2.36 -7.14 1.85
CA ILE A 33 1.45 -6.23 2.57
C ILE A 33 0.43 -7.02 3.41
N ALA A 34 -0.02 -8.17 2.93
CA ALA A 34 -0.96 -9.00 3.68
C ALA A 34 -0.43 -9.45 5.05
N GLN A 35 0.88 -9.40 5.25
CA GLN A 35 1.48 -9.76 6.53
C GLN A 35 1.56 -8.60 7.52
N ALA A 36 1.23 -7.39 7.07
CA ALA A 36 1.21 -6.24 7.96
C ALA A 36 0.04 -6.37 8.95
N HIS A 37 0.18 -5.73 10.10
CA HIS A 37 -0.90 -5.70 11.08
C HIS A 37 -1.93 -4.67 10.65
N LEU A 38 -3.14 -5.12 10.44
CA LEU A 38 -4.24 -4.27 10.01
C LEU A 38 -5.03 -3.78 11.22
N TRP A 39 -5.17 -2.46 11.33
CA TRP A 39 -5.98 -1.83 12.35
C TRP A 39 -7.11 -1.05 11.68
N PRO A 40 -8.34 -1.57 11.69
CA PRO A 40 -9.45 -0.83 11.11
C PRO A 40 -9.77 0.40 11.95
N ASP A 41 -10.24 1.45 11.27
CA ASP A 41 -10.64 2.70 11.89
C ASP A 41 -11.97 3.11 11.29
N ASP A 42 -12.67 4.07 11.94
CA ASP A 42 -13.99 4.52 11.48
C ASP A 42 -13.98 5.03 10.05
N HIS A 43 -12.87 5.64 9.62
CA HIS A 43 -12.76 6.25 8.30
C HIS A 43 -11.82 5.52 7.37
N GLY A 44 -11.32 4.34 7.76
CA GLY A 44 -10.41 3.62 6.92
C GLY A 44 -9.63 2.56 7.67
N MET A 45 -8.35 2.45 7.35
CA MET A 45 -7.51 1.45 7.98
C MET A 45 -6.08 1.94 8.11
N VAL A 46 -5.37 1.37 9.08
CA VAL A 46 -3.94 1.63 9.30
C VAL A 46 -3.22 0.30 9.20
N LEU A 47 -2.13 0.28 8.42
CA LEU A 47 -1.26 -0.89 8.33
C LEU A 47 0.03 -0.61 9.08
N ARG A 48 0.39 -1.51 9.99
CA ARG A 48 1.62 -1.40 10.76
C ARG A 48 2.58 -2.50 10.37
N CYS A 49 3.87 -2.16 10.40
CA CYS A 49 4.92 -3.14 10.12
C CYS A 49 4.83 -4.31 11.08
N ARG A 50 4.94 -5.52 10.54
CA ARG A 50 4.89 -6.73 11.37
C ARG A 50 6.10 -6.86 12.30
N VAL A 51 7.17 -6.14 12.02
CA VAL A 51 8.44 -6.24 12.76
C VAL A 51 8.58 -5.13 13.79
N CYS A 52 8.45 -3.87 13.35
CA CYS A 52 8.69 -2.73 14.25
C CYS A 52 7.42 -2.05 14.74
N SER A 53 6.26 -2.42 14.20
CA SER A 53 4.95 -1.86 14.55
C SER A 53 4.73 -0.41 14.16
N ASP A 54 5.65 0.19 13.42
CA ASP A 54 5.43 1.53 12.90
C ASP A 54 4.39 1.51 11.79
N VAL A 55 3.70 2.62 11.62
CA VAL A 55 2.71 2.75 10.56
C VAL A 55 3.42 2.79 9.22
N ILE A 56 3.07 1.86 8.33
CA ILE A 56 3.66 1.81 6.99
C ILE A 56 2.71 2.39 5.95
N ALA A 57 1.41 2.31 6.18
CA ALA A 57 0.43 2.81 5.23
C ALA A 57 -0.87 3.11 5.95
N MET A 58 -1.62 4.05 5.39
CA MET A 58 -2.97 4.38 5.86
C MET A 58 -3.88 4.57 4.67
N ALA A 59 -5.11 4.14 4.81
CA ALA A 59 -6.15 4.41 3.83
C ALA A 59 -7.29 5.12 4.56
N THR A 60 -7.68 6.28 4.05
CA THR A 60 -8.74 7.08 4.63
C THR A 60 -9.77 7.40 3.57
N GLU A 61 -11.05 7.22 3.89
CA GLU A 61 -12.13 7.55 2.98
C GLU A 61 -12.82 8.82 3.46
N ARG A 62 -12.94 9.80 2.57
CA ARG A 62 -13.64 11.05 2.84
C ARG A 62 -14.34 11.53 1.59
N ASP A 63 -15.61 11.92 1.72
CA ASP A 63 -16.39 12.52 0.64
C ASP A 63 -16.36 11.68 -0.65
N GLY A 64 -16.44 10.35 -0.50
CA GLY A 64 -16.41 9.45 -1.63
C GLY A 64 -15.05 9.27 -2.27
N LYS A 65 -13.99 9.76 -1.63
CA LYS A 65 -12.62 9.63 -2.13
C LYS A 65 -11.80 8.80 -1.19
N LEU A 66 -10.92 7.98 -1.76
CA LEU A 66 -9.99 7.18 -0.98
C LEU A 66 -8.61 7.82 -1.04
N CYS A 67 -8.10 8.18 0.13
CA CYS A 67 -6.77 8.76 0.24
C CYS A 67 -5.80 7.71 0.80
N LEU A 68 -4.74 7.43 0.07
CA LEU A 68 -3.72 6.49 0.49
C LEU A 68 -2.48 7.25 0.92
N ASP A 69 -1.99 6.93 2.12
CA ASP A 69 -0.76 7.49 2.63
C ASP A 69 0.24 6.36 2.78
N LEU A 70 1.30 6.39 2.00
CA LEU A 70 2.32 5.34 1.98
C LEU A 70 3.66 5.83 2.50
N ARG A 71 3.66 6.88 3.32
CA ARG A 71 4.91 7.49 3.81
C ARG A 71 5.75 6.56 4.66
N GLY A 72 5.16 5.54 5.23
CA GLY A 72 5.90 4.57 6.02
C GLY A 72 6.61 3.52 5.20
N LEU A 73 6.51 3.56 3.87
CA LEU A 73 7.16 2.63 2.98
C LEU A 73 8.20 3.34 2.13
N ASP A 74 9.39 2.74 1.99
CA ASP A 74 10.39 3.24 1.06
C ASP A 74 9.96 2.99 -0.37
N TRP A 75 9.31 1.86 -0.60
CA TRP A 75 8.78 1.51 -1.91
C TRP A 75 7.70 0.45 -1.76
N LEU A 76 6.90 0.33 -2.80
CA LEU A 76 5.86 -0.69 -2.90
C LEU A 76 6.01 -1.35 -4.28
N GLU A 77 6.14 -2.67 -4.29
CA GLU A 77 6.33 -3.43 -5.51
C GLU A 77 5.05 -4.18 -5.85
N LEU A 78 4.55 -3.92 -7.02
CA LEU A 78 3.33 -4.54 -7.54
C LEU A 78 3.68 -5.42 -8.73
N GLU A 79 3.09 -6.61 -8.78
CA GLU A 79 3.18 -7.45 -9.96
C GLU A 79 2.10 -7.02 -10.95
N VAL A 80 2.47 -6.77 -12.17
CA VAL A 80 1.53 -6.34 -13.21
C VAL A 80 1.53 -7.30 -14.40
#